data_6e16a7abfec26b6e08171d6ec3ed8acd
#
_entry.id   6e16a7abfec26b6e08171d6ec3ed8acd
#
_cell.length_a   1.000
_cell.length_b   1.000
_cell.length_c   1.000
_cell.angle_alpha   90.00
_cell.angle_beta   90.00
_cell.angle_gamma   90.00
#
_symmetry.space_group_name_H-M   'P 1'
#
loop_
_entity.id
_entity.type
_entity.pdbx_description
1 polymer ?
#
loop_
_entity_poly.entity_id
_entity_poly.type
_entity_poly.pdbx_seq_one_letter_code
_entity_poly.pdbx_strand_id
1 'polypeptide(L)'
;RPGRPLWEHERFVTEVYEPVQATGSASYRRWHWTSKEPGEEMTVDRAPVVVEGVHVTDDAVDVPWDVRVWVAVDEEVRIERAKAREGGERWECWSTNWMPQEAAYVAAQDPEARADVVVVGAD
;
A
#
# COMPACT_ATOMS: atom_id res chain seq x y z
N ARG A 1 -16.44 -4.45 -5.98
CA ARG A 1 -17.53 -4.09 -5.06
C ARG A 1 -17.28 -2.68 -4.52
N PRO A 2 -18.30 -1.83 -4.54
CA PRO A 2 -18.17 -0.53 -3.87
C PRO A 2 -17.83 -0.74 -2.39
N GLY A 3 -16.82 -0.03 -1.89
CA GLY A 3 -16.42 -0.08 -0.49
C GLY A 3 -15.54 -1.24 -0.08
N ARG A 4 -15.17 -2.15 -1.00
CA ARG A 4 -14.18 -3.19 -0.66
C ARG A 4 -12.79 -2.55 -0.61
N PRO A 5 -12.03 -2.74 0.48
CA PRO A 5 -10.67 -2.25 0.54
C PRO A 5 -9.84 -2.83 -0.60
N LEU A 6 -9.02 -2.00 -1.22
CA LEU A 6 -8.06 -2.46 -2.24
C LEU A 6 -6.91 -3.28 -1.65
N TRP A 7 -6.81 -3.27 -0.34
CA TRP A 7 -5.76 -3.90 0.42
C TRP A 7 -6.35 -4.90 1.43
N GLU A 8 -5.80 -6.08 1.51
CA GLU A 8 -6.21 -7.09 2.51
C GLU A 8 -5.47 -6.86 3.83
N HIS A 9 -5.93 -5.89 4.60
CA HIS A 9 -5.29 -5.48 5.85
C HIS A 9 -5.13 -6.63 6.86
N GLU A 10 -6.17 -7.41 7.04
CA GLU A 10 -6.16 -8.54 7.97
C GLU A 10 -5.09 -9.57 7.60
N ARG A 11 -4.98 -9.85 6.32
CA ARG A 11 -4.00 -10.81 5.82
C ARG A 11 -2.57 -10.33 6.08
N PHE A 12 -2.30 -9.06 5.84
CA PHE A 12 -1.00 -8.48 6.15
C PHE A 12 -0.67 -8.58 7.64
N VAL A 13 -1.61 -8.23 8.52
CA VAL A 13 -1.40 -8.29 9.96
C VAL A 13 -1.13 -9.72 10.43
N THR A 14 -1.95 -10.67 10.01
CA THR A 14 -1.86 -12.06 10.48
C THR A 14 -0.70 -12.84 9.86
N GLU A 15 -0.38 -12.59 8.61
CA GLU A 15 0.66 -13.35 7.90
C GLU A 15 2.05 -12.72 7.99
N VAL A 16 2.14 -11.41 8.19
CA VAL A 16 3.42 -10.69 8.19
C VAL A 16 3.71 -10.02 9.52
N TYR A 17 2.85 -9.10 9.94
CA TYR A 17 3.15 -8.28 11.11
C TYR A 17 3.25 -9.10 12.40
N GLU A 18 2.23 -9.86 12.73
CA GLU A 18 2.22 -10.67 13.98
C GLU A 18 3.37 -11.68 14.03
N PRO A 19 3.63 -12.47 12.96
CA PRO A 19 4.77 -13.40 12.98
C PRO A 19 6.12 -12.71 13.11
N VAL A 20 6.33 -11.58 12.44
CA VAL A 20 7.58 -10.81 12.58
C VAL A 20 7.75 -10.31 14.01
N GLN A 21 6.69 -9.83 14.65
CA GLN A 21 6.77 -9.39 16.04
C GLN A 21 7.05 -10.55 17.00
N ALA A 22 6.46 -11.71 16.76
CA ALA A 22 6.61 -12.88 17.63
C ALA A 22 7.94 -13.59 17.48
N THR A 23 8.45 -13.72 16.24
CA THR A 23 9.61 -14.58 15.94
C THR A 23 10.73 -13.89 15.18
N GLY A 24 10.52 -12.68 14.68
CA GLY A 24 11.45 -11.97 13.79
C GLY A 24 11.38 -12.43 12.34
N SER A 25 10.47 -13.31 12.01
CA SER A 25 10.33 -13.88 10.67
C SER A 25 8.86 -14.11 10.32
N ALA A 26 8.55 -14.03 9.03
CA ALA A 26 7.23 -14.33 8.48
C ALA A 26 7.36 -14.95 7.10
N SER A 27 6.41 -15.80 6.75
CA SER A 27 6.29 -16.33 5.39
C SER A 27 4.86 -16.10 4.90
N TYR A 28 4.75 -15.71 3.66
CA TYR A 28 3.45 -15.44 3.03
C TYR A 28 3.52 -15.83 1.56
N ARG A 29 2.35 -16.01 0.94
CA ARG A 29 2.28 -16.26 -0.49
C ARG A 29 2.04 -14.96 -1.24
N ARG A 30 2.87 -14.70 -2.25
CA ARG A 30 2.73 -13.56 -3.14
C ARG A 30 1.43 -13.67 -3.92
N TRP A 31 0.77 -12.53 -4.15
CA TRP A 31 -0.41 -12.48 -4.98
C TRP A 31 -0.03 -12.16 -6.43
N HIS A 32 -0.48 -12.99 -7.36
CA HIS A 32 -0.31 -12.73 -8.78
C HIS A 32 -1.52 -11.99 -9.34
N TRP A 33 -1.33 -10.74 -9.67
CA TRP A 33 -2.40 -9.87 -10.15
C TRP A 33 -2.95 -10.29 -11.50
N THR A 34 -2.14 -10.84 -12.39
CA THR A 34 -2.54 -11.27 -13.72
C THR A 34 -3.43 -12.51 -13.68
N SER A 35 -3.01 -13.54 -12.97
CA SER A 35 -3.77 -14.77 -12.81
C SER A 35 -4.80 -14.71 -11.68
N LYS A 36 -4.70 -13.70 -10.79
CA LYS A 36 -5.57 -13.51 -9.62
C LYS A 36 -5.57 -14.70 -8.67
N GLU A 37 -4.41 -15.22 -8.41
CA GLU A 37 -4.21 -16.37 -7.52
C GLU A 37 -2.95 -16.21 -6.67
N PRO A 38 -2.86 -16.97 -5.55
CA PRO A 38 -1.64 -17.03 -4.76
C PRO A 38 -0.50 -17.63 -5.57
N GLY A 39 0.69 -17.05 -5.43
CA GLY A 39 1.90 -17.50 -6.09
C GLY A 39 2.89 -18.14 -5.14
N GLU A 40 4.16 -17.89 -5.38
CA GLU A 40 5.28 -18.43 -4.62
C GLU A 40 5.30 -17.93 -3.18
N GLU A 41 5.89 -18.71 -2.31
CA GLU A 41 6.13 -18.34 -0.93
C GLU A 41 7.27 -17.33 -0.82
N MET A 42 7.02 -16.25 -0.06
CA MET A 42 7.98 -15.20 0.22
C MET A 42 8.30 -15.21 1.70
N THR A 43 9.54 -14.93 2.06
CA THR A 43 9.99 -14.90 3.46
C THR A 43 10.56 -13.53 3.81
N VAL A 44 10.17 -13.03 4.98
CA VAL A 44 10.73 -11.84 5.61
C VAL A 44 11.44 -12.33 6.88
N ASP A 45 12.77 -12.18 6.93
CA ASP A 45 13.58 -12.74 8.03
C ASP A 45 14.62 -11.77 8.59
N ARG A 46 14.50 -10.49 8.26
CA ARG A 46 15.44 -9.46 8.70
C ARG A 46 14.72 -8.23 9.24
N ALA A 47 15.28 -7.65 10.29
CA ALA A 47 14.84 -6.37 10.84
C ALA A 47 15.94 -5.32 10.60
N PRO A 48 15.62 -4.03 10.40
CA PRO A 48 14.26 -3.49 10.35
C PRO A 48 13.52 -3.86 9.07
N VAL A 49 12.18 -3.80 9.12
CA VAL A 49 11.31 -4.08 7.98
C VAL A 49 10.67 -2.79 7.50
N VAL A 50 10.74 -2.55 6.20
CA VAL A 50 10.05 -1.45 5.54
C VAL A 50 8.88 -2.02 4.75
N VAL A 51 7.69 -1.48 4.99
CA VAL A 51 6.48 -1.85 4.24
C VAL A 51 6.09 -0.66 3.36
N GLU A 52 6.00 -0.89 2.07
CA GLU A 52 5.55 0.15 1.15
C GLU A 52 4.28 -0.29 0.45
N GLY A 53 3.45 0.65 0.10
CA GLY A 53 2.24 0.39 -0.65
C GLY A 53 1.19 1.45 -0.48
N VAL A 54 0.18 1.36 -1.32
CA VAL A 54 -1.00 2.22 -1.28
C VAL A 54 -1.81 1.87 -0.02
N HIS A 55 -2.22 2.89 0.73
CA HIS A 55 -3.04 2.75 1.94
C HIS A 55 -2.39 1.95 3.08
N VAL A 56 -1.07 1.78 3.06
CA VAL A 56 -0.37 1.01 4.08
C VAL A 56 -0.49 1.62 5.48
N THR A 57 -0.67 2.95 5.57
CA THR A 57 -0.86 3.65 6.86
C THR A 57 -2.32 3.96 7.18
N ASP A 58 -3.26 3.36 6.46
CA ASP A 58 -4.69 3.45 6.77
C ASP A 58 -4.95 2.94 8.20
N ASP A 59 -5.85 3.60 8.91
CA ASP A 59 -6.24 3.21 10.27
C ASP A 59 -6.78 1.78 10.36
N ALA A 60 -7.32 1.27 9.26
CA ALA A 60 -7.78 -0.13 9.17
C ALA A 60 -6.62 -1.14 9.23
N VAL A 61 -5.39 -0.70 8.98
CA VAL A 61 -4.20 -1.51 9.22
C VAL A 61 -3.80 -1.34 10.68
N ASP A 62 -4.21 -2.28 11.51
CA ASP A 62 -3.97 -2.23 12.95
C ASP A 62 -2.54 -2.62 13.30
N VAL A 63 -1.62 -1.73 12.96
CA VAL A 63 -0.19 -1.88 13.23
C VAL A 63 0.33 -0.60 13.88
N PRO A 64 0.99 -0.68 15.04
CA PRO A 64 1.63 0.48 15.66
C PRO A 64 2.98 0.75 14.98
N TRP A 65 2.93 1.41 13.83
CA TRP A 65 4.14 1.74 13.07
C TRP A 65 5.14 2.54 13.90
N ASP A 66 6.41 2.17 13.86
CA ASP A 66 7.46 2.94 14.50
C ASP A 66 7.68 4.28 13.79
N VAL A 67 7.64 4.25 12.46
CA VAL A 67 7.79 5.44 11.61
C VAL A 67 6.81 5.35 10.43
N ARG A 68 6.07 6.42 10.22
CA ARG A 68 5.23 6.62 9.03
C ARG A 68 5.88 7.60 8.10
N VAL A 69 6.02 7.22 6.84
CA VAL A 69 6.60 8.07 5.81
C VAL A 69 5.55 8.33 4.74
N TRP A 70 5.37 9.58 4.40
CA TRP A 70 4.52 9.98 3.28
C TRP A 70 5.40 10.51 2.14
N VAL A 71 5.19 9.99 0.94
CA VAL A 71 5.86 10.47 -0.27
C VAL A 71 4.91 11.41 -0.99
N ALA A 72 5.25 12.69 -1.01
CA ALA A 72 4.44 13.74 -1.62
C ALA A 72 4.92 13.99 -3.06
N VAL A 73 4.02 13.82 -4.02
CA VAL A 73 4.27 14.11 -5.44
C VAL A 73 3.05 14.83 -5.98
N ASP A 74 3.26 15.85 -6.79
CA ASP A 74 2.17 16.59 -7.42
C ASP A 74 1.22 15.66 -8.18
N GLU A 75 -0.08 15.91 -8.08
CA GLU A 75 -1.09 15.05 -8.67
C GLU A 75 -0.92 14.89 -10.18
N GLU A 76 -0.62 15.96 -10.88
CA GLU A 76 -0.40 15.93 -12.33
C GLU A 76 0.76 14.99 -12.70
N VAL A 77 1.86 15.05 -11.94
CA VAL A 77 3.02 14.19 -12.15
C VAL A 77 2.68 12.73 -11.87
N ARG A 78 1.92 12.46 -10.81
CA ARG A 78 1.46 11.11 -10.47
C ARG A 78 0.59 10.52 -11.59
N ILE A 79 -0.34 11.31 -12.09
CA ILE A 79 -1.23 10.92 -13.18
C ILE A 79 -0.43 10.60 -14.45
N GLU A 80 0.49 11.45 -14.85
CA GLU A 80 1.32 11.22 -16.03
C GLU A 80 2.14 9.94 -15.91
N ARG A 81 2.77 9.71 -14.75
CA ARG A 81 3.54 8.50 -14.48
C ARG A 81 2.68 7.25 -14.50
N ALA A 82 1.49 7.31 -13.92
CA ALA A 82 0.56 6.19 -13.91
C ALA A 82 0.08 5.84 -15.31
N LYS A 83 -0.26 6.84 -16.12
CA LYS A 83 -0.66 6.64 -17.52
C LYS A 83 0.45 5.99 -18.33
N ALA A 84 1.69 6.47 -18.17
CA ALA A 84 2.83 5.94 -18.90
C ALA A 84 3.16 4.50 -18.50
N ARG A 85 3.01 4.16 -17.22
CA ARG A 85 3.31 2.83 -16.70
C ARG A 85 2.21 1.82 -17.01
N GLU A 86 0.96 2.19 -16.74
CA GLU A 86 -0.17 1.25 -16.82
C GLU A 86 -0.75 1.16 -18.23
N GLY A 87 -1.08 2.28 -18.85
CA GLY A 87 -1.68 2.33 -20.20
C GLY A 87 -3.05 1.68 -20.31
N GLY A 88 -3.82 2.05 -21.33
CA GLY A 88 -5.06 1.38 -21.72
C GLY A 88 -6.04 1.07 -20.60
N GLU A 89 -6.51 -0.18 -20.57
CA GLU A 89 -7.51 -0.65 -19.58
C GLU A 89 -7.02 -0.56 -18.13
N ARG A 90 -5.73 -0.73 -17.89
CA ARG A 90 -5.17 -0.61 -16.54
C ARG A 90 -5.28 0.81 -16.02
N TRP A 91 -5.01 1.79 -16.89
CA TRP A 91 -5.20 3.18 -16.53
C TRP A 91 -6.66 3.49 -16.21
N GLU A 92 -7.58 2.96 -17.01
CA GLU A 92 -9.02 3.14 -16.77
C GLU A 92 -9.41 2.58 -15.41
N CYS A 93 -8.98 1.36 -15.10
CA CYS A 93 -9.20 0.74 -13.79
C CYS A 93 -8.58 1.59 -12.67
N TRP A 94 -7.36 2.05 -12.84
CA TRP A 94 -6.67 2.89 -11.87
C TRP A 94 -7.43 4.19 -11.61
N SER A 95 -7.83 4.90 -12.66
CA SER A 95 -8.51 6.18 -12.53
C SER A 95 -9.93 6.07 -11.96
N THR A 96 -10.65 4.99 -12.26
CA THR A 96 -12.04 4.81 -11.80
C THR A 96 -12.16 4.16 -10.43
N ASN A 97 -11.20 3.35 -10.01
CA ASN A 97 -11.28 2.61 -8.74
C ASN A 97 -10.25 3.10 -7.71
N TRP A 98 -8.98 3.12 -8.08
CA TRP A 98 -7.90 3.43 -7.13
C TRP A 98 -7.85 4.90 -6.73
N MET A 99 -7.90 5.79 -7.70
CA MET A 99 -7.79 7.23 -7.41
C MET A 99 -8.91 7.77 -6.54
N PRO A 100 -10.19 7.42 -6.78
CA PRO A 100 -11.26 7.86 -5.88
C PRO A 100 -11.13 7.30 -4.45
N GLN A 101 -10.66 6.07 -4.29
CA GLN A 101 -10.45 5.50 -2.97
C GLN A 101 -9.28 6.16 -2.25
N GLU A 102 -8.21 6.47 -2.96
CA GLU A 102 -7.09 7.22 -2.41
C GLU A 102 -7.52 8.63 -1.99
N ALA A 103 -8.29 9.32 -2.82
CA ALA A 103 -8.81 10.64 -2.49
C ALA A 103 -9.69 10.62 -1.24
N ALA A 104 -10.55 9.61 -1.11
CA ALA A 104 -11.39 9.43 0.08
C ALA A 104 -10.55 9.14 1.33
N TYR A 105 -9.53 8.32 1.21
CA TYR A 105 -8.60 8.03 2.30
C TYR A 105 -7.85 9.28 2.75
N VAL A 106 -7.31 10.05 1.81
CA VAL A 106 -6.59 11.30 2.12
C VAL A 106 -7.52 12.30 2.80
N ALA A 107 -8.75 12.45 2.31
CA ALA A 107 -9.73 13.36 2.88
C ALA A 107 -10.15 12.95 4.30
N ALA A 108 -10.31 11.64 4.55
CA ALA A 108 -10.77 11.14 5.83
C ALA A 108 -9.68 11.10 6.90
N GLN A 109 -8.45 10.77 6.54
CA GLN A 109 -7.40 10.46 7.51
C GLN A 109 -6.19 11.39 7.46
N ASP A 110 -6.03 12.19 6.41
CA ASP A 110 -4.90 13.10 6.21
C ASP A 110 -3.55 12.43 6.53
N PRO A 111 -3.15 11.42 5.74
CA PRO A 111 -1.94 10.64 6.03
C PRO A 111 -0.66 11.48 5.97
N GLU A 112 -0.63 12.56 5.18
CA GLU A 112 0.52 13.47 5.12
C GLU A 112 0.73 14.18 6.46
N ALA A 113 -0.33 14.71 7.06
CA ALA A 113 -0.25 15.38 8.36
C ALA A 113 0.09 14.40 9.49
N ARG A 114 -0.30 13.13 9.36
CA ARG A 114 -0.04 12.07 10.34
C ARG A 114 1.34 11.41 10.18
N ALA A 115 2.03 11.69 9.09
CA ALA A 115 3.35 11.12 8.85
C ALA A 115 4.43 11.73 9.76
N ASP A 116 5.37 10.89 10.18
CA ASP A 116 6.55 11.34 10.92
C ASP A 116 7.55 12.03 9.99
N VAL A 117 7.61 11.57 8.74
CA VAL A 117 8.50 12.09 7.71
C VAL A 117 7.72 12.28 6.41
N VAL A 118 7.87 13.44 5.78
CA VAL A 118 7.35 13.70 4.45
C VAL A 118 8.52 13.81 3.49
N VAL A 119 8.52 12.97 2.47
CA VAL A 119 9.55 12.99 1.41
C VAL A 119 8.91 13.59 0.16
N VAL A 120 9.52 14.64 -0.38
CA VAL A 120 9.04 15.24 -1.62
C VAL A 120 9.66 14.49 -2.79
N GLY A 121 8.81 13.85 -3.58
CA GLY A 121 9.24 13.11 -4.75
C GLY A 121 9.77 14.03 -5.85
N ALA A 122 10.82 13.60 -6.55
CA ALA A 122 11.39 14.33 -7.66
C ALA A 122 10.46 14.32 -8.88
N ASP A 123 10.50 15.39 -9.64
CA ASP A 123 9.76 15.55 -10.90
C ASP A 123 10.27 14.60 -12.00
#